data_f999fee2cce88aeb86efbee394e0b522
#
_entry.id   f999fee2cce88aeb86efbee394e0b522
#
_cell.length_a   1.000
_cell.length_b   1.000
_cell.length_c   1.000
_cell.angle_alpha   90.00
_cell.angle_beta   90.00
_cell.angle_gamma   90.00
#
_symmetry.space_group_name_H-M   'P 1'
#
loop_
_entity.id
_entity.type
_entity.pdbx_description
1 polymer ?
#
loop_
_entity_poly.entity_id
_entity_poly.type
_entity_poly.pdbx_seq_one_letter_code
_entity_poly.pdbx_strand_id
1 'polypeptide(L)'
;MSLFLRALAVAGLLSVFIMPTPALAYGRDGHRIVCDLAYRYLSDETRAEVDRLVAQDMQFDNFRDVCSWADEVRGSTHRHTAPWHYINQDRSDPHVDPEDCAEDGCITSAIDLHAGVFADRSRSDADRLEALKFLAHWMGDIHQPLHVSIEGDRGGNDINVLWRGERHTNLHRVWDSEILLDYMAETWPYLAEEDRWQPLVEELAADIPLTGVDVYASLTPIAWAQESHDIVRSRGFAYYWANADQLIEPGEAYYARNLPVTMQRLKQGGVRLAGLLNQLVEERQVSGRTAPSATSGALN
;
A
#
# COMPACT_ATOMS: atom_id res chain seq x y z
N MET A 1 1.54 -76.38 9.08
CA MET A 1 2.49 -75.42 8.51
C MET A 1 1.67 -74.21 8.09
N SER A 2 1.61 -73.23 8.97
CA SER A 2 0.77 -72.04 8.75
C SER A 2 1.69 -70.79 8.65
N LEU A 3 1.77 -70.19 7.46
CA LEU A 3 2.52 -68.95 7.25
C LEU A 3 1.64 -67.78 7.65
N PHE A 4 2.04 -67.02 8.66
CA PHE A 4 1.49 -65.71 9.00
C PHE A 4 2.21 -64.65 8.17
N LEU A 5 1.53 -64.03 7.19
CA LEU A 5 1.96 -62.80 6.57
C LEU A 5 1.64 -61.63 7.53
N ARG A 6 2.70 -60.95 8.01
CA ARG A 6 2.58 -59.68 8.71
C ARG A 6 2.64 -58.57 7.66
N ALA A 7 1.52 -57.88 7.43
CA ALA A 7 1.48 -56.63 6.65
C ALA A 7 1.96 -55.48 7.55
N LEU A 8 3.08 -54.87 7.21
CA LEU A 8 3.54 -53.58 7.76
C LEU A 8 2.74 -52.46 7.06
N ALA A 9 1.87 -51.77 7.80
CA ALA A 9 1.29 -50.50 7.35
C ALA A 9 2.29 -49.40 7.64
N VAL A 10 2.87 -48.84 6.58
CA VAL A 10 3.67 -47.61 6.64
C VAL A 10 2.69 -46.44 6.63
N ALA A 11 2.43 -45.84 7.77
CA ALA A 11 1.72 -44.56 7.87
C ALA A 11 2.67 -43.43 7.46
N GLY A 12 2.54 -42.98 6.21
CA GLY A 12 3.24 -41.78 5.74
C GLY A 12 2.63 -40.53 6.40
N LEU A 13 3.37 -39.91 7.32
CA LEU A 13 3.06 -38.56 7.78
C LEU A 13 3.26 -37.59 6.61
N LEU A 14 2.16 -37.13 6.01
CA LEU A 14 2.18 -35.96 5.12
C LEU A 14 2.41 -34.72 6.01
N SER A 15 3.65 -34.27 6.08
CA SER A 15 3.96 -32.94 6.63
C SER A 15 3.43 -31.90 5.64
N VAL A 16 2.30 -31.30 5.96
CA VAL A 16 1.81 -30.11 5.25
C VAL A 16 2.78 -28.98 5.60
N PHE A 17 3.67 -28.67 4.69
CA PHE A 17 4.45 -27.43 4.74
C PHE A 17 3.46 -26.29 4.49
N ILE A 18 3.02 -25.63 5.57
CA ILE A 18 2.35 -24.34 5.47
C ILE A 18 3.45 -23.36 5.04
N MET A 19 3.52 -23.07 3.74
CA MET A 19 4.34 -21.96 3.26
C MET A 19 3.78 -20.68 3.88
N PRO A 20 4.61 -19.84 4.53
CA PRO A 20 4.14 -18.54 4.97
C PRO A 20 3.67 -17.78 3.72
N THR A 21 2.41 -17.40 3.67
CA THR A 21 1.92 -16.47 2.66
C THR A 21 2.71 -15.17 2.83
N PRO A 22 3.28 -14.60 1.75
CA PRO A 22 3.94 -13.32 1.85
C PRO A 22 2.97 -12.30 2.45
N ALA A 23 3.43 -11.52 3.43
CA ALA A 23 2.67 -10.40 3.95
C ALA A 23 2.41 -9.46 2.77
N LEU A 24 1.15 -9.26 2.44
CA LEU A 24 0.71 -8.27 1.45
C LEU A 24 0.56 -6.95 2.21
N ALA A 25 1.21 -5.90 1.72
CA ALA A 25 1.02 -4.54 2.19
C ALA A 25 -0.46 -4.18 2.17
N TYR A 26 -0.93 -3.28 3.03
CA TYR A 26 -2.35 -2.99 3.21
C TYR A 26 -3.28 -4.00 2.52
N GLY A 27 -3.24 -5.21 2.73
CA GLY A 27 -3.99 -6.26 2.04
C GLY A 27 -4.80 -5.75 0.81
N ARG A 28 -5.24 -6.59 -0.03
CA ARG A 28 -5.93 -6.22 -1.27
C ARG A 28 -7.01 -5.13 -1.08
N ASP A 29 -7.79 -5.23 0.01
CA ASP A 29 -8.90 -4.31 0.26
C ASP A 29 -8.43 -2.93 0.70
N GLY A 30 -7.35 -2.82 1.48
CA GLY A 30 -6.79 -1.53 1.85
C GLY A 30 -6.28 -0.75 0.64
N HIS A 31 -5.57 -1.41 -0.28
CA HIS A 31 -5.15 -0.78 -1.54
C HIS A 31 -6.33 -0.38 -2.42
N ARG A 32 -7.38 -1.21 -2.52
CA ARG A 32 -8.60 -0.86 -3.24
C ARG A 32 -9.27 0.37 -2.67
N ILE A 33 -9.36 0.46 -1.34
CA ILE A 33 -9.95 1.61 -0.64
C ILE A 33 -9.15 2.89 -0.94
N VAL A 34 -7.82 2.84 -0.84
CA VAL A 34 -6.95 4.00 -1.18
C VAL A 34 -7.20 4.46 -2.61
N CYS A 35 -7.25 3.54 -3.58
CA CYS A 35 -7.46 3.89 -4.98
C CYS A 35 -8.88 4.35 -5.30
N ASP A 36 -9.91 3.76 -4.70
CA ASP A 36 -11.27 4.22 -4.92
C ASP A 36 -11.49 5.62 -4.31
N LEU A 37 -10.93 5.87 -3.12
CA LEU A 37 -10.90 7.21 -2.54
C LEU A 37 -10.16 8.18 -3.47
N ALA A 38 -8.97 7.83 -3.95
CA ALA A 38 -8.23 8.69 -4.87
C ALA A 38 -9.04 9.02 -6.12
N TYR A 39 -9.65 8.02 -6.74
CA TYR A 39 -10.43 8.18 -7.97
C TYR A 39 -11.57 9.20 -7.82
N ARG A 40 -12.19 9.28 -6.65
CA ARG A 40 -13.27 10.24 -6.34
C ARG A 40 -12.81 11.70 -6.33
N TYR A 41 -11.53 11.93 -6.00
CA TYR A 41 -10.94 13.26 -5.88
C TYR A 41 -10.05 13.63 -7.08
N LEU A 42 -9.98 12.79 -8.12
CA LEU A 42 -9.34 13.15 -9.37
C LEU A 42 -10.11 14.27 -10.08
N SER A 43 -9.40 15.24 -10.65
CA SER A 43 -9.96 16.18 -11.61
C SER A 43 -10.51 15.41 -12.83
N ASP A 44 -11.46 16.01 -13.55
CA ASP A 44 -12.02 15.36 -14.75
C ASP A 44 -10.95 15.00 -15.77
N GLU A 45 -9.94 15.83 -15.90
CA GLU A 45 -8.81 15.61 -16.81
C GLU A 45 -7.91 14.47 -16.35
N THR A 46 -7.55 14.46 -15.07
CA THR A 46 -6.74 13.38 -14.50
C THR A 46 -7.47 12.05 -14.55
N ARG A 47 -8.77 12.07 -14.27
CA ARG A 47 -9.63 10.88 -14.40
C ARG A 47 -9.63 10.33 -15.82
N ALA A 48 -9.81 11.21 -16.83
CA ALA A 48 -9.79 10.82 -18.23
C ALA A 48 -8.44 10.20 -18.63
N GLU A 49 -7.33 10.72 -18.13
CA GLU A 49 -5.99 10.18 -18.42
C GLU A 49 -5.77 8.82 -17.72
N VAL A 50 -6.17 8.68 -16.46
CA VAL A 50 -6.12 7.43 -15.71
C VAL A 50 -6.96 6.36 -16.40
N ASP A 51 -8.21 6.67 -16.76
CA ASP A 51 -9.11 5.75 -17.46
C ASP A 51 -8.55 5.34 -18.81
N ARG A 52 -7.96 6.27 -19.56
CA ARG A 52 -7.34 5.99 -20.85
C ARG A 52 -6.16 5.01 -20.74
N LEU A 53 -5.34 5.15 -19.71
CA LEU A 53 -4.22 4.22 -19.47
C LEU A 53 -4.73 2.87 -18.99
N VAL A 54 -5.62 2.83 -18.01
CA VAL A 54 -6.16 1.58 -17.44
C VAL A 54 -6.94 0.78 -18.50
N ALA A 55 -7.64 1.43 -19.45
CA ALA A 55 -8.30 0.77 -20.55
C ALA A 55 -7.37 -0.03 -21.48
N GLN A 56 -6.06 0.14 -21.38
CA GLN A 56 -5.06 -0.64 -22.12
C GLN A 56 -4.56 -1.87 -21.33
N ASP A 57 -4.93 -1.99 -20.05
CA ASP A 57 -4.56 -3.14 -19.24
C ASP A 57 -5.37 -4.37 -19.66
N MET A 58 -4.69 -5.52 -19.79
CA MET A 58 -5.32 -6.78 -20.15
C MET A 58 -5.85 -7.55 -18.93
N GLN A 59 -5.50 -7.11 -17.73
CA GLN A 59 -5.80 -7.80 -16.48
C GLN A 59 -6.86 -7.07 -15.65
N PHE A 60 -6.92 -5.74 -15.73
CA PHE A 60 -7.77 -4.90 -14.88
C PHE A 60 -8.67 -3.98 -15.71
N ASP A 61 -9.93 -3.88 -15.31
CA ASP A 61 -10.93 -3.07 -15.98
C ASP A 61 -11.12 -1.68 -15.35
N ASN A 62 -10.54 -1.44 -14.19
CA ASN A 62 -10.71 -0.18 -13.45
C ASN A 62 -9.52 0.14 -12.54
N PHE A 63 -9.39 1.43 -12.18
CA PHE A 63 -8.28 1.94 -11.40
C PHE A 63 -8.16 1.34 -9.99
N ARG A 64 -9.28 1.04 -9.33
CA ARG A 64 -9.26 0.48 -7.97
C ARG A 64 -8.60 -0.90 -7.88
N ASP A 65 -8.68 -1.69 -8.95
CA ASP A 65 -8.14 -3.05 -8.95
C ASP A 65 -6.65 -3.09 -9.32
N VAL A 66 -6.11 -2.06 -9.98
CA VAL A 66 -4.67 -2.02 -10.33
C VAL A 66 -3.77 -1.81 -9.10
N CYS A 67 -4.32 -1.29 -8.01
CA CYS A 67 -3.54 -0.89 -6.83
C CYS A 67 -2.89 -2.05 -6.06
N SER A 68 -3.38 -3.28 -6.19
CA SER A 68 -2.74 -4.45 -5.58
C SER A 68 -1.72 -5.14 -6.50
N TRP A 69 -1.61 -4.70 -7.76
CA TRP A 69 -0.78 -5.37 -8.76
C TRP A 69 0.71 -5.46 -8.40
N ALA A 70 1.28 -4.43 -7.77
CA ALA A 70 2.69 -4.43 -7.40
C ALA A 70 3.04 -5.61 -6.46
N ASP A 71 2.17 -5.94 -5.52
CA ASP A 71 2.31 -7.11 -4.65
C ASP A 71 2.26 -8.44 -5.42
N GLU A 72 1.40 -8.53 -6.44
CA GLU A 72 1.26 -9.74 -7.26
C GLU A 72 2.55 -10.04 -8.06
N VAL A 73 3.27 -8.99 -8.48
CA VAL A 73 4.45 -9.12 -9.35
C VAL A 73 5.79 -9.10 -8.62
N ARG A 74 5.86 -8.60 -7.38
CA ARG A 74 7.11 -8.50 -6.62
C ARG A 74 7.80 -9.84 -6.35
N GLY A 75 7.04 -10.93 -6.35
CA GLY A 75 7.57 -12.28 -6.17
C GLY A 75 7.96 -12.97 -7.49
N SER A 76 7.68 -12.37 -8.64
CA SER A 76 7.80 -12.99 -9.96
C SER A 76 8.56 -12.12 -10.97
N THR A 77 7.87 -11.31 -11.74
CA THR A 77 8.44 -10.52 -12.83
C THR A 77 9.20 -9.27 -12.37
N HIS A 78 8.82 -8.70 -11.22
CA HIS A 78 9.37 -7.44 -10.69
C HIS A 78 10.05 -7.64 -9.34
N ARG A 79 10.82 -8.70 -9.17
CA ARG A 79 11.50 -9.02 -7.89
C ARG A 79 12.42 -7.92 -7.38
N HIS A 80 12.97 -7.11 -8.25
CA HIS A 80 13.81 -5.98 -7.90
C HIS A 80 13.04 -4.88 -7.15
N THR A 81 11.71 -4.84 -7.24
CA THR A 81 10.88 -3.86 -6.55
C THR A 81 10.55 -4.24 -5.10
N ALA A 82 10.95 -5.44 -4.64
CA ALA A 82 10.64 -5.89 -3.29
C ALA A 82 11.07 -4.90 -2.18
N PRO A 83 12.26 -4.25 -2.22
CA PRO A 83 12.64 -3.24 -1.24
C PRO A 83 11.89 -1.91 -1.39
N TRP A 84 11.22 -1.66 -2.52
CA TRP A 84 10.50 -0.42 -2.80
C TRP A 84 9.14 -0.31 -2.10
N HIS A 85 8.71 -1.36 -1.39
CA HIS A 85 7.48 -1.37 -0.61
C HIS A 85 7.64 -0.71 0.76
N TYR A 86 8.86 -0.45 1.23
CA TYR A 86 9.11 0.03 2.59
C TYR A 86 10.39 0.88 2.69
N ILE A 87 10.53 1.52 3.83
CA ILE A 87 11.79 2.06 4.34
C ILE A 87 11.89 1.72 5.82
N ASN A 88 12.98 1.08 6.23
CA ASN A 88 13.19 0.67 7.60
C ASN A 88 14.42 1.38 8.18
N GLN A 89 14.34 1.70 9.46
CA GLN A 89 15.32 2.49 10.18
C GLN A 89 15.85 1.79 11.40
N ASP A 90 16.98 2.30 11.93
CA ASP A 90 17.42 1.93 13.26
C ASP A 90 16.36 2.33 14.30
N ARG A 91 16.15 1.46 15.29
CA ARG A 91 15.15 1.69 16.35
C ARG A 91 15.40 2.99 17.13
N SER A 92 16.65 3.43 17.24
CA SER A 92 17.02 4.65 17.96
C SER A 92 16.81 5.92 17.13
N ASP A 93 16.69 5.83 15.81
CA ASP A 93 16.53 7.00 14.95
C ASP A 93 15.06 7.50 14.95
N PRO A 94 14.82 8.75 15.34
CA PRO A 94 13.48 9.34 15.32
C PRO A 94 13.10 9.94 13.96
N HIS A 95 14.02 10.05 13.03
CA HIS A 95 13.83 10.75 11.75
C HIS A 95 13.89 9.78 10.57
N VAL A 96 13.19 10.13 9.51
CA VAL A 96 13.27 9.47 8.22
C VAL A 96 14.01 10.39 7.27
N ASP A 97 15.20 9.98 6.86
CA ASP A 97 16.05 10.74 5.97
C ASP A 97 16.21 10.03 4.61
N PRO A 98 16.50 10.75 3.51
CA PRO A 98 16.76 10.12 2.22
C PRO A 98 17.89 9.09 2.23
N GLU A 99 18.85 9.26 3.15
CA GLU A 99 20.00 8.38 3.33
C GLU A 99 19.63 7.01 3.92
N ASP A 100 18.46 6.88 4.54
CA ASP A 100 17.94 5.60 5.04
C ASP A 100 17.49 4.67 3.90
N CYS A 101 17.37 5.22 2.71
CA CYS A 101 17.01 4.46 1.52
C CYS A 101 18.19 3.58 1.08
N ALA A 102 17.99 2.26 1.00
CA ALA A 102 19.01 1.34 0.54
C ALA A 102 19.48 1.65 -0.89
N GLU A 103 20.67 1.16 -1.28
CA GLU A 103 21.26 1.43 -2.61
C GLU A 103 20.35 0.95 -3.76
N ASP A 104 19.58 -0.11 -3.55
CA ASP A 104 18.63 -0.67 -4.52
C ASP A 104 17.24 0.00 -4.49
N GLY A 105 17.08 1.07 -3.68
CA GLY A 105 15.89 1.88 -3.57
C GLY A 105 15.02 1.54 -2.36
N CYS A 106 14.05 2.41 -2.10
CA CYS A 106 13.06 2.28 -1.05
C CYS A 106 11.75 2.95 -1.49
N ILE A 107 10.73 2.95 -0.64
CA ILE A 107 9.39 3.45 -0.98
C ILE A 107 9.39 4.93 -1.40
N THR A 108 10.18 5.79 -0.75
CA THR A 108 10.23 7.22 -1.07
C THR A 108 10.83 7.49 -2.44
N SER A 109 11.97 6.84 -2.76
CA SER A 109 12.60 6.93 -4.07
C SER A 109 11.75 6.30 -5.18
N ALA A 110 11.01 5.23 -4.87
CA ALA A 110 10.10 4.59 -5.80
C ALA A 110 8.90 5.46 -6.16
N ILE A 111 8.35 6.22 -5.21
CA ILE A 111 7.30 7.21 -5.48
C ILE A 111 7.81 8.27 -6.46
N ASP A 112 8.98 8.87 -6.18
CA ASP A 112 9.57 9.90 -7.05
C ASP A 112 9.86 9.38 -8.46
N LEU A 113 10.42 8.16 -8.56
CA LEU A 113 10.69 7.50 -9.84
C LEU A 113 9.41 7.34 -10.68
N HIS A 114 8.36 6.73 -10.09
CA HIS A 114 7.16 6.43 -10.83
C HIS A 114 6.29 7.67 -11.09
N ALA A 115 6.34 8.68 -10.22
CA ALA A 115 5.74 9.98 -10.48
C ALA A 115 6.38 10.63 -11.72
N GLY A 116 7.71 10.59 -11.84
CA GLY A 116 8.44 11.10 -13.01
C GLY A 116 8.09 10.34 -14.30
N VAL A 117 8.04 8.99 -14.25
CA VAL A 117 7.67 8.17 -15.42
C VAL A 117 6.22 8.41 -15.84
N PHE A 118 5.27 8.45 -14.89
CA PHE A 118 3.87 8.75 -15.18
C PHE A 118 3.70 10.14 -15.79
N ALA A 119 4.45 11.11 -15.31
CA ALA A 119 4.43 12.49 -15.82
C ALA A 119 5.03 12.63 -17.22
N ASP A 120 5.98 11.84 -17.64
CA ASP A 120 6.70 11.98 -18.90
C ASP A 120 5.88 11.43 -20.10
N ARG A 121 5.32 12.34 -20.91
CA ARG A 121 4.55 12.00 -22.12
C ARG A 121 5.41 11.43 -23.27
N SER A 122 6.72 11.53 -23.20
CA SER A 122 7.62 10.89 -24.18
C SER A 122 7.73 9.39 -23.95
N ARG A 123 7.35 8.89 -22.77
CA ARG A 123 7.27 7.47 -22.45
C ARG A 123 6.08 6.81 -23.15
N SER A 124 6.20 5.52 -23.38
CA SER A 124 5.09 4.73 -23.91
C SER A 124 3.92 4.69 -22.93
N ASP A 125 2.70 4.50 -23.45
CA ASP A 125 1.53 4.30 -22.58
C ASP A 125 1.68 3.07 -21.68
N ALA A 126 2.39 2.02 -22.12
CA ALA A 126 2.68 0.85 -21.31
C ALA A 126 3.59 1.20 -20.10
N ASP A 127 4.68 1.96 -20.31
CA ASP A 127 5.55 2.39 -19.22
C ASP A 127 4.79 3.29 -18.22
N ARG A 128 3.94 4.17 -18.74
CA ARG A 128 3.14 5.09 -17.92
C ARG A 128 2.04 4.39 -17.15
N LEU A 129 1.41 3.37 -17.73
CA LEU A 129 0.44 2.51 -17.04
C LEU A 129 1.12 1.72 -15.92
N GLU A 130 2.29 1.13 -16.18
CA GLU A 130 3.06 0.42 -15.17
C GLU A 130 3.44 1.37 -14.03
N ALA A 131 3.93 2.57 -14.36
CA ALA A 131 4.25 3.59 -13.37
C ALA A 131 3.02 4.02 -12.54
N LEU A 132 1.84 4.15 -13.15
CA LEU A 132 0.60 4.44 -12.46
C LEU A 132 0.24 3.33 -11.47
N LYS A 133 0.38 2.06 -11.85
CA LYS A 133 0.08 0.90 -11.01
C LYS A 133 1.01 0.87 -9.80
N PHE A 134 2.31 1.06 -10.01
CA PHE A 134 3.29 1.16 -8.92
C PHE A 134 3.03 2.36 -8.02
N LEU A 135 2.87 3.56 -8.58
CA LEU A 135 2.64 4.78 -7.81
C LEU A 135 1.40 4.68 -6.92
N ALA A 136 0.31 4.14 -7.47
CA ALA A 136 -0.93 3.93 -6.72
C ALA A 136 -0.75 2.96 -5.54
N HIS A 137 0.05 1.91 -5.72
CA HIS A 137 0.39 0.97 -4.67
C HIS A 137 1.28 1.60 -3.58
N TRP A 138 2.38 2.28 -3.98
CA TRP A 138 3.29 2.92 -3.03
C TRP A 138 2.60 3.95 -2.15
N MET A 139 1.58 4.62 -2.66
CA MET A 139 0.78 5.56 -1.87
C MET A 139 -0.05 4.87 -0.80
N GLY A 140 -0.45 3.62 -0.99
CA GLY A 140 -1.01 2.80 0.09
C GLY A 140 0.07 2.41 1.10
N ASP A 141 1.17 1.85 0.64
CA ASP A 141 2.24 1.33 1.48
C ASP A 141 2.85 2.39 2.40
N ILE A 142 3.20 3.58 1.88
CA ILE A 142 3.81 4.65 2.69
C ILE A 142 2.88 5.17 3.79
N HIS A 143 1.56 4.94 3.64
CA HIS A 143 0.56 5.30 4.65
C HIS A 143 0.22 4.16 5.61
N GLN A 144 0.76 2.95 5.41
CA GLN A 144 0.71 1.88 6.39
C GLN A 144 1.93 2.02 7.33
N PRO A 145 1.71 2.27 8.63
CA PRO A 145 2.82 2.63 9.53
C PRO A 145 3.99 1.63 9.54
N LEU A 146 3.74 0.32 9.46
CA LEU A 146 4.81 -0.67 9.50
C LEU A 146 5.61 -0.82 8.20
N HIS A 147 5.23 -0.11 7.13
CA HIS A 147 6.07 0.06 5.94
C HIS A 147 7.13 1.17 6.10
N VAL A 148 7.02 1.97 7.17
CA VAL A 148 8.04 2.95 7.57
C VAL A 148 8.42 2.66 9.02
N SER A 149 9.25 1.65 9.23
CA SER A 149 9.35 1.01 10.52
C SER A 149 10.80 0.66 10.90
N ILE A 150 11.00 -0.43 11.61
CA ILE A 150 12.26 -0.79 12.25
C ILE A 150 12.90 -1.97 11.49
N GLU A 151 14.17 -1.83 11.16
CA GLU A 151 14.92 -2.80 10.38
C GLU A 151 14.99 -4.18 11.05
N GLY A 152 15.29 -4.22 12.35
CA GLY A 152 15.64 -5.45 13.07
C GLY A 152 14.57 -6.51 13.18
N ASP A 153 13.30 -6.21 12.85
CA ASP A 153 12.17 -7.14 12.88
C ASP A 153 11.34 -7.12 11.58
N ARG A 154 11.92 -6.57 10.54
CA ARG A 154 11.32 -6.48 9.20
C ARG A 154 9.93 -5.80 9.23
N GLY A 155 9.85 -4.64 9.92
CA GLY A 155 8.59 -3.93 10.04
C GLY A 155 7.51 -4.71 10.79
N GLY A 156 7.86 -5.44 11.83
CA GLY A 156 6.94 -6.23 12.64
C GLY A 156 6.54 -7.59 12.04
N ASN A 157 7.13 -8.00 10.91
CA ASN A 157 6.89 -9.33 10.34
C ASN A 157 7.41 -10.45 11.24
N ASP A 158 8.46 -10.21 12.02
CA ASP A 158 9.05 -11.17 12.93
C ASP A 158 8.41 -11.14 14.33
N ILE A 159 7.45 -10.26 14.58
CA ILE A 159 6.73 -10.14 15.85
C ILE A 159 5.47 -10.97 15.81
N ASN A 160 5.50 -12.14 16.48
CA ASN A 160 4.35 -13.03 16.58
C ASN A 160 3.29 -12.43 17.50
N VAL A 161 2.04 -12.47 17.07
CA VAL A 161 0.89 -12.01 17.85
C VAL A 161 -0.23 -13.04 17.89
N LEU A 162 -0.95 -13.04 19.00
CA LEU A 162 -2.27 -13.67 19.11
C LEU A 162 -3.31 -12.55 19.00
N TRP A 163 -3.79 -12.32 17.80
CA TRP A 163 -4.72 -11.23 17.53
C TRP A 163 -6.09 -11.48 18.16
N ARG A 164 -6.52 -10.56 19.01
CA ARG A 164 -7.79 -10.59 19.75
C ARG A 164 -8.04 -11.93 20.50
N GLY A 165 -6.95 -12.62 20.86
CA GLY A 165 -7.01 -13.89 21.57
C GLY A 165 -7.40 -15.11 20.72
N GLU A 166 -7.53 -14.96 19.41
CA GLU A 166 -8.07 -15.99 18.51
C GLU A 166 -7.13 -16.39 17.37
N ARG A 167 -6.47 -15.41 16.72
CA ARG A 167 -5.70 -15.66 15.48
C ARG A 167 -4.21 -15.47 15.67
N HIS A 168 -3.45 -16.55 15.46
CA HIS A 168 -1.99 -16.46 15.37
C HIS A 168 -1.59 -15.81 14.05
N THR A 169 -0.85 -14.70 14.14
CA THR A 169 -0.37 -13.94 13.00
C THR A 169 0.92 -13.19 13.38
N ASN A 170 1.32 -12.20 12.62
CA ASN A 170 2.38 -11.24 12.97
C ASN A 170 1.83 -9.82 13.06
N LEU A 171 2.59 -8.93 13.70
CA LEU A 171 2.15 -7.56 13.92
C LEU A 171 1.98 -6.78 12.60
N HIS A 172 2.86 -7.03 11.61
CA HIS A 172 2.75 -6.41 10.29
C HIS A 172 1.39 -6.72 9.65
N ARG A 173 1.02 -8.00 9.60
CA ARG A 173 -0.27 -8.42 9.06
C ARG A 173 -1.47 -7.87 9.83
N VAL A 174 -1.34 -7.64 11.14
CA VAL A 174 -2.42 -6.98 11.91
C VAL A 174 -2.74 -5.62 11.32
N TRP A 175 -1.73 -4.84 10.94
CA TRP A 175 -1.88 -3.52 10.36
C TRP A 175 -2.22 -3.54 8.87
N ASP A 176 -1.72 -4.54 8.14
CA ASP A 176 -2.06 -4.69 6.72
C ASP A 176 -3.53 -5.08 6.53
N SER A 177 -4.05 -5.91 7.41
CA SER A 177 -5.32 -6.57 7.10
C SER A 177 -6.26 -6.73 8.29
N GLU A 178 -5.79 -7.27 9.43
CA GLU A 178 -6.69 -7.79 10.45
C GLU A 178 -7.57 -6.70 11.10
N ILE A 179 -7.00 -5.51 11.36
CA ILE A 179 -7.78 -4.37 11.91
C ILE A 179 -8.92 -4.01 10.95
N LEU A 180 -8.62 -3.93 9.66
CA LEU A 180 -9.58 -3.53 8.64
C LEU A 180 -10.63 -4.61 8.38
N LEU A 181 -10.21 -5.86 8.24
CA LEU A 181 -11.10 -6.99 8.00
C LEU A 181 -12.07 -7.21 9.15
N ASP A 182 -11.61 -7.09 10.41
CA ASP A 182 -12.47 -7.21 11.58
C ASP A 182 -13.51 -6.09 11.61
N TYR A 183 -13.09 -4.83 11.37
CA TYR A 183 -14.03 -3.71 11.29
C TYR A 183 -15.12 -3.94 10.23
N MET A 184 -14.71 -4.31 9.03
CA MET A 184 -15.65 -4.57 7.93
C MET A 184 -16.58 -5.75 8.24
N ALA A 185 -16.08 -6.80 8.86
CA ALA A 185 -16.88 -7.96 9.23
C ALA A 185 -17.89 -7.65 10.35
N GLU A 186 -17.51 -6.84 11.33
CA GLU A 186 -18.36 -6.42 12.43
C GLU A 186 -19.43 -5.42 11.99
N THR A 187 -19.08 -4.51 11.08
CA THR A 187 -19.97 -3.43 10.63
C THR A 187 -20.97 -3.90 9.57
N TRP A 188 -20.51 -4.74 8.62
CA TRP A 188 -21.33 -5.24 7.51
C TRP A 188 -21.36 -6.78 7.46
N PRO A 189 -21.80 -7.47 8.52
CA PRO A 189 -21.78 -8.95 8.58
C PRO A 189 -22.72 -9.61 7.56
N TYR A 190 -23.66 -8.85 7.01
CA TYR A 190 -24.63 -9.32 6.01
C TYR A 190 -24.12 -9.24 4.57
N LEU A 191 -22.99 -8.59 4.31
CA LEU A 191 -22.36 -8.54 3.01
C LEU A 191 -21.36 -9.69 2.83
N ALA A 192 -21.19 -10.15 1.59
CA ALA A 192 -20.10 -11.02 1.22
C ALA A 192 -18.75 -10.34 1.54
N GLU A 193 -17.75 -11.11 1.93
CA GLU A 193 -16.46 -10.57 2.36
C GLU A 193 -15.83 -9.66 1.29
N GLU A 194 -15.88 -10.09 0.03
CA GLU A 194 -15.36 -9.37 -1.13
C GLU A 194 -16.04 -8.04 -1.43
N ASP A 195 -17.21 -7.78 -0.84
CA ASP A 195 -17.99 -6.56 -1.08
C ASP A 195 -17.93 -5.56 0.09
N ARG A 196 -17.39 -5.97 1.26
CA ARG A 196 -17.41 -5.15 2.49
C ARG A 196 -16.56 -3.89 2.41
N TRP A 197 -15.56 -3.86 1.54
CA TRP A 197 -14.72 -2.68 1.35
C TRP A 197 -15.48 -1.49 0.74
N GLN A 198 -16.53 -1.73 -0.05
CA GLN A 198 -17.27 -0.68 -0.76
C GLN A 198 -18.00 0.29 0.20
N PRO A 199 -18.82 -0.17 1.15
CA PRO A 199 -19.45 0.75 2.11
C PRO A 199 -18.42 1.45 3.01
N LEU A 200 -17.25 0.87 3.26
CA LEU A 200 -16.19 1.55 4.00
C LEU A 200 -15.63 2.73 3.21
N VAL A 201 -15.49 2.63 1.89
CA VAL A 201 -15.09 3.78 1.06
C VAL A 201 -16.10 4.92 1.18
N GLU A 202 -17.42 4.62 1.15
CA GLU A 202 -18.46 5.64 1.34
C GLU A 202 -18.37 6.32 2.71
N GLU A 203 -18.15 5.55 3.77
CA GLU A 203 -17.96 6.06 5.12
C GLU A 203 -16.74 6.98 5.20
N LEU A 204 -15.59 6.54 4.70
CA LEU A 204 -14.36 7.33 4.72
C LEU A 204 -14.48 8.61 3.87
N ALA A 205 -15.13 8.53 2.71
CA ALA A 205 -15.33 9.68 1.83
C ALA A 205 -16.23 10.75 2.45
N ALA A 206 -17.23 10.36 3.26
CA ALA A 206 -18.14 11.29 3.90
C ALA A 206 -17.44 12.28 4.85
N ASP A 207 -16.30 11.88 5.42
CA ASP A 207 -15.51 12.69 6.36
C ASP A 207 -14.43 13.55 5.69
N ILE A 208 -14.23 13.43 4.38
CA ILE A 208 -13.19 14.17 3.66
C ILE A 208 -13.78 15.45 3.08
N PRO A 209 -13.33 16.64 3.53
CA PRO A 209 -13.78 17.90 2.92
C PRO A 209 -13.35 18.00 1.46
N LEU A 210 -14.24 18.31 0.55
CA LEU A 210 -13.96 18.51 -0.88
C LEU A 210 -12.90 19.59 -1.15
N THR A 211 -12.69 20.51 -0.20
CA THR A 211 -11.72 21.61 -0.29
C THR A 211 -10.35 21.26 0.29
N GLY A 212 -10.14 20.06 0.80
CA GLY A 212 -8.93 19.68 1.54
C GLY A 212 -7.88 18.92 0.72
N VAL A 213 -8.18 18.57 -0.53
CA VAL A 213 -7.31 17.72 -1.36
C VAL A 213 -5.96 18.38 -1.61
N ASP A 214 -5.93 19.69 -1.90
CA ASP A 214 -4.69 20.41 -2.20
C ASP A 214 -3.74 20.56 -1.01
N VAL A 215 -4.27 20.61 0.22
CA VAL A 215 -3.45 20.75 1.44
C VAL A 215 -2.66 19.49 1.74
N TYR A 216 -3.19 18.33 1.38
CA TYR A 216 -2.52 17.05 1.61
C TYR A 216 -1.48 16.71 0.53
N ALA A 217 -1.62 17.23 -0.67
CA ALA A 217 -0.70 16.97 -1.79
C ALA A 217 0.64 17.71 -1.67
N SER A 218 0.72 18.76 -0.86
CA SER A 218 1.92 19.62 -0.74
C SER A 218 3.09 19.01 0.03
N LEU A 219 2.93 17.82 0.63
CA LEU A 219 3.98 17.15 1.38
C LEU A 219 4.79 16.20 0.49
N THR A 220 6.08 16.06 0.80
CA THR A 220 6.99 15.16 0.08
C THR A 220 6.84 13.71 0.56
N PRO A 221 7.29 12.70 -0.22
CA PRO A 221 7.31 11.30 0.22
C PRO A 221 8.02 11.10 1.57
N ILE A 222 9.13 11.81 1.83
CA ILE A 222 9.81 11.79 3.13
C ILE A 222 8.92 12.29 4.26
N ALA A 223 8.15 13.34 4.06
CA ALA A 223 7.23 13.84 5.07
C ALA A 223 6.09 12.84 5.36
N TRP A 224 5.57 12.16 4.35
CA TRP A 224 4.58 11.09 4.53
C TRP A 224 5.15 9.88 5.27
N ALA A 225 6.40 9.54 4.95
CA ALA A 225 7.14 8.50 5.65
C ALA A 225 7.34 8.87 7.13
N GLN A 226 7.77 10.11 7.43
CA GLN A 226 7.94 10.58 8.80
C GLN A 226 6.64 10.45 9.61
N GLU A 227 5.49 10.82 9.05
CA GLU A 227 4.21 10.65 9.74
C GLU A 227 3.92 9.18 10.09
N SER A 228 4.22 8.24 9.18
CA SER A 228 4.08 6.80 9.45
C SER A 228 5.03 6.34 10.54
N HIS A 229 6.28 6.81 10.50
CA HIS A 229 7.29 6.50 11.50
C HIS A 229 6.92 7.05 12.89
N ASP A 230 6.40 8.27 12.97
CA ASP A 230 5.93 8.87 14.22
C ASP A 230 4.80 8.05 14.87
N ILE A 231 3.91 7.48 14.07
CA ILE A 231 2.86 6.56 14.53
C ILE A 231 3.50 5.32 15.14
N VAL A 232 4.44 4.67 14.43
CA VAL A 232 5.17 3.48 14.89
C VAL A 232 5.85 3.73 16.23
N ARG A 233 6.43 4.90 16.42
CA ARG A 233 7.12 5.31 17.66
C ARG A 233 6.16 5.71 18.78
N SER A 234 4.89 5.91 18.47
CA SER A 234 3.93 6.34 19.49
C SER A 234 3.68 5.27 20.54
N ARG A 235 3.39 5.71 21.78
CA ARG A 235 3.05 4.79 22.87
C ARG A 235 1.78 3.98 22.59
N GLY A 236 0.86 4.52 21.80
CA GLY A 236 -0.39 3.89 21.44
C GLY A 236 -0.21 2.68 20.54
N PHE A 237 0.83 2.71 19.71
CA PHE A 237 1.16 1.64 18.80
C PHE A 237 1.70 0.38 19.52
N ALA A 238 2.27 0.56 20.71
CA ALA A 238 2.84 -0.49 21.57
C ALA A 238 3.99 -1.32 20.94
N TYR A 239 4.45 -0.96 19.76
CA TYR A 239 5.45 -1.69 18.99
C TYR A 239 6.87 -1.54 19.56
N TYR A 240 7.17 -0.38 20.07
CA TYR A 240 8.51 -0.06 20.58
C TYR A 240 9.00 -0.99 21.70
N TRP A 241 8.06 -1.64 22.38
CA TRP A 241 8.30 -2.51 23.54
C TRP A 241 8.25 -4.01 23.18
N ALA A 242 7.97 -4.34 21.91
CA ALA A 242 7.88 -5.70 21.47
C ALA A 242 9.27 -6.31 21.24
N ASN A 243 9.49 -7.51 21.77
CA ASN A 243 10.62 -8.34 21.39
C ASN A 243 10.13 -9.37 20.35
N ALA A 244 10.90 -9.58 19.30
CA ALA A 244 10.60 -10.56 18.25
C ALA A 244 10.37 -11.99 18.81
N ASP A 245 10.96 -12.31 19.96
CA ASP A 245 10.84 -13.61 20.61
C ASP A 245 9.60 -13.77 21.51
N GLN A 246 8.80 -12.72 21.68
CA GLN A 246 7.63 -12.74 22.55
C GLN A 246 6.34 -12.71 21.74
N LEU A 247 5.44 -13.64 22.02
CA LEU A 247 4.06 -13.55 21.55
C LEU A 247 3.37 -12.38 22.26
N ILE A 248 2.88 -11.43 21.48
CA ILE A 248 2.10 -10.30 21.96
C ILE A 248 0.62 -10.63 21.77
N GLU A 249 -0.21 -10.32 22.75
CA GLU A 249 -1.66 -10.49 22.69
C GLU A 249 -2.37 -9.14 22.53
N PRO A 250 -2.39 -8.54 21.33
CA PRO A 250 -3.13 -7.32 21.08
C PRO A 250 -4.61 -7.64 21.05
N GLY A 251 -5.29 -7.26 22.13
CA GLY A 251 -6.72 -7.50 22.33
C GLY A 251 -7.58 -6.32 21.88
N GLU A 252 -8.82 -6.30 22.37
CA GLU A 252 -9.85 -5.32 22.03
C GLU A 252 -9.41 -3.86 22.24
N ALA A 253 -8.71 -3.58 23.34
CA ALA A 253 -8.23 -2.22 23.64
C ALA A 253 -7.18 -1.73 22.62
N TYR A 254 -6.37 -2.65 22.06
CA TYR A 254 -5.42 -2.34 21.00
C TYR A 254 -6.16 -2.05 19.68
N TYR A 255 -7.12 -2.91 19.32
CA TYR A 255 -7.98 -2.74 18.15
C TYR A 255 -8.71 -1.39 18.21
N ALA A 256 -9.46 -1.12 19.26
CA ALA A 256 -10.24 0.11 19.41
C ALA A 256 -9.39 1.40 19.34
N ARG A 257 -8.13 1.34 19.81
CA ARG A 257 -7.20 2.47 19.76
C ARG A 257 -6.63 2.70 18.36
N ASN A 258 -6.32 1.64 17.63
CA ASN A 258 -5.59 1.73 16.38
C ASN A 258 -6.50 1.74 15.15
N LEU A 259 -7.74 1.31 15.25
CA LEU A 259 -8.73 1.42 14.18
C LEU A 259 -8.87 2.87 13.63
N PRO A 260 -9.05 3.92 14.47
CA PRO A 260 -9.12 5.29 13.97
C PRO A 260 -7.84 5.74 13.25
N VAL A 261 -6.68 5.23 13.68
CA VAL A 261 -5.39 5.51 13.02
C VAL A 261 -5.37 4.87 11.63
N THR A 262 -5.75 3.60 11.52
CA THR A 262 -5.86 2.91 10.23
C THR A 262 -6.81 3.65 9.27
N MET A 263 -8.00 4.04 9.74
CA MET A 263 -8.97 4.80 8.93
C MET A 263 -8.42 6.14 8.46
N GLN A 264 -7.70 6.85 9.34
CA GLN A 264 -7.08 8.12 9.00
C GLN A 264 -5.96 7.94 7.95
N ARG A 265 -5.14 6.89 8.05
CA ARG A 265 -4.07 6.62 7.08
C ARG A 265 -4.61 6.23 5.71
N LEU A 266 -5.69 5.45 5.63
CA LEU A 266 -6.40 5.15 4.38
C LEU A 266 -6.93 6.43 3.70
N LYS A 267 -7.57 7.32 4.46
CA LYS A 267 -8.03 8.62 3.94
C LYS A 267 -6.87 9.46 3.39
N GLN A 268 -5.78 9.56 4.15
CA GLN A 268 -4.60 10.32 3.73
C GLN A 268 -3.98 9.72 2.46
N GLY A 269 -3.84 8.40 2.37
CA GLY A 269 -3.31 7.73 1.18
C GLY A 269 -4.15 8.04 -0.06
N GLY A 270 -5.47 7.92 0.04
CA GLY A 270 -6.38 8.20 -1.08
C GLY A 270 -6.34 9.67 -1.54
N VAL A 271 -6.47 10.61 -0.61
CA VAL A 271 -6.47 12.05 -0.94
C VAL A 271 -5.12 12.51 -1.51
N ARG A 272 -4.02 12.03 -0.94
CA ARG A 272 -2.66 12.36 -1.40
C ARG A 272 -2.34 11.75 -2.76
N LEU A 273 -2.80 10.54 -3.03
CA LEU A 273 -2.70 9.94 -4.36
C LEU A 273 -3.44 10.79 -5.39
N ALA A 274 -4.67 11.21 -5.10
CA ALA A 274 -5.43 12.09 -5.98
C ALA A 274 -4.71 13.43 -6.22
N GLY A 275 -4.25 14.08 -5.16
CA GLY A 275 -3.52 15.35 -5.25
C GLY A 275 -2.25 15.23 -6.09
N LEU A 276 -1.45 14.18 -5.86
CA LEU A 276 -0.25 13.92 -6.63
C LEU A 276 -0.56 13.69 -8.11
N LEU A 277 -1.54 12.84 -8.44
CA LEU A 277 -1.92 12.57 -9.83
C LEU A 277 -2.46 13.83 -10.52
N ASN A 278 -3.30 14.63 -9.83
CA ASN A 278 -3.81 15.89 -10.36
C ASN A 278 -2.66 16.85 -10.67
N GLN A 279 -1.73 17.06 -9.75
CA GLN A 279 -0.56 17.90 -9.95
C GLN A 279 0.27 17.44 -11.15
N LEU A 280 0.59 16.14 -11.24
CA LEU A 280 1.39 15.59 -12.33
C LEU A 280 0.72 15.72 -13.70
N VAL A 281 -0.60 15.76 -13.78
CA VAL A 281 -1.35 15.98 -15.01
C VAL A 281 -1.44 17.49 -15.34
N GLU A 282 -1.64 18.38 -14.36
CA GLU A 282 -1.77 19.83 -14.54
C GLU A 282 -0.45 20.51 -14.91
N GLU A 283 0.66 20.20 -14.25
CA GLU A 283 1.99 20.78 -14.54
C GLU A 283 2.41 20.55 -15.99
N ARG A 284 1.96 19.47 -16.60
CA ARG A 284 2.17 19.18 -18.02
C ARG A 284 1.50 20.18 -18.95
N GLN A 285 0.32 20.71 -18.61
CA GLN A 285 -0.38 21.67 -19.46
C GLN A 285 0.33 22.99 -19.52
N VAL A 286 0.87 23.44 -18.39
CA VAL A 286 1.64 24.69 -18.32
C VAL A 286 2.90 24.58 -19.18
N SER A 287 3.63 23.46 -19.07
CA SER A 287 4.85 23.22 -19.87
C SER A 287 4.58 23.07 -21.36
N GLY A 288 3.46 22.46 -21.76
CA GLY A 288 3.06 22.31 -23.17
C GLY A 288 2.57 23.58 -23.82
N ARG A 289 2.05 24.54 -23.04
CA ARG A 289 1.59 25.87 -23.57
C ARG A 289 2.71 26.87 -23.76
N THR A 290 3.87 26.65 -23.13
CA THR A 290 5.03 27.54 -23.20
C THR A 290 6.02 27.21 -24.32
N ALA A 291 5.84 26.09 -25.03
CA ALA A 291 6.65 25.77 -26.20
C ALA A 291 6.27 26.71 -27.35
N PRO A 292 7.17 27.56 -27.86
CA PRO A 292 6.85 28.47 -28.97
C PRO A 292 6.54 27.63 -30.22
N SER A 293 5.38 27.86 -30.84
CA SER A 293 5.09 27.32 -32.16
C SER A 293 6.20 27.75 -33.10
N ALA A 294 6.98 26.83 -33.63
CA ALA A 294 7.92 27.08 -34.70
C ALA A 294 7.10 27.52 -35.93
N THR A 295 6.92 28.85 -36.10
CA THR A 295 6.41 29.42 -37.33
C THR A 295 7.45 29.12 -38.39
N SER A 296 7.13 28.21 -39.29
CA SER A 296 7.82 27.96 -40.53
C SER A 296 7.71 29.24 -41.38
N GLY A 297 8.71 30.11 -41.24
CA GLY A 297 8.92 31.23 -42.17
C GLY A 297 9.43 30.65 -43.46
N ALA A 298 8.53 30.45 -44.42
CA ALA A 298 8.91 30.30 -45.80
C ALA A 298 9.48 31.65 -46.28
N LEU A 299 10.78 31.68 -46.54
CA LEU A 299 11.41 32.76 -47.29
C LEU A 299 11.26 32.44 -48.78
N ASN A 300 10.59 33.33 -49.49
CA ASN A 300 10.61 33.44 -50.95
C ASN A 300 12.00 33.83 -51.46
#